data_c75934b5bb8f3bcd1ad41319d29a2d40
#
_entry.id   c75934b5bb8f3bcd1ad41319d29a2d40
#
_cell.length_a   1.000
_cell.length_b   1.000
_cell.length_c   1.000
_cell.angle_alpha   90.00
_cell.angle_beta   90.00
_cell.angle_gamma   90.00
#
_symmetry.space_group_name_H-M   'P 1'
#
loop_
_entity.id
_entity.type
_entity.pdbx_description
1 polymer ?
#
loop_
_entity_poly.entity_id
_entity_poly.type
_entity_poly.pdbx_seq_one_letter_code
_entity_poly.pdbx_strand_id
1 'polypeptide(L)'
;MMITLRGYSRQKDGRIHSDSKSKLLTILIYLNESWDAPNGRLRILNDDKDINNYVAEINAGPGSLVAFKVTDNGWHGYIPYEGQRQSIQINFLTSEKANAKHKFFHGLSAKVKKIFG
;
A
#
# COMPACT_ATOMS: atom_id res chain seq x y z
N MET A 1 -3.22 8.73 -11.46
CA MET A 1 -2.30 7.91 -10.64
C MET A 1 -1.89 8.70 -9.40
N MET A 2 -1.90 8.04 -8.26
CA MET A 2 -1.52 8.66 -6.99
C MET A 2 -0.39 7.84 -6.37
N ILE A 3 0.70 8.51 -5.96
CA ILE A 3 1.87 7.85 -5.36
C ILE A 3 2.01 8.34 -3.92
N THR A 4 2.11 7.41 -2.98
CA THR A 4 2.33 7.70 -1.57
C THR A 4 3.58 7.00 -1.08
N LEU A 5 4.47 7.75 -0.43
CA LEU A 5 5.65 7.20 0.21
C LEU A 5 5.38 7.05 1.70
N ARG A 6 5.70 5.88 2.24
CA ARG A 6 5.55 5.62 3.68
C ARG A 6 6.88 5.14 4.24
N GLY A 7 7.29 5.71 5.37
CA GLY A 7 8.59 5.40 5.97
C GLY A 7 8.52 4.85 7.38
N TYR A 8 7.43 5.09 8.10
CA TYR A 8 7.28 4.71 9.49
C TYR A 8 5.87 4.24 9.79
N SER A 9 5.75 3.18 10.58
CA SER A 9 4.47 2.64 11.03
C SER A 9 4.33 2.84 12.55
N ARG A 10 3.12 3.17 12.97
CA ARG A 10 2.73 3.34 14.38
C ARG A 10 1.74 2.27 14.78
N GLN A 11 1.50 2.10 16.07
CA GLN A 11 0.54 1.12 16.59
C GLN A 11 -0.89 1.30 16.04
N LYS A 12 -1.26 2.52 15.67
CA LYS A 12 -2.57 2.82 15.08
C LYS A 12 -2.68 2.46 13.60
N ASP A 13 -1.56 2.18 12.94
CA ASP A 13 -1.53 1.87 11.51
C ASP A 13 -1.79 0.39 11.25
N GLY A 14 -2.21 0.05 10.05
CA GLY A 14 -2.43 -1.34 9.64
C GLY A 14 -3.82 -1.87 9.94
N ARG A 15 -4.76 -1.04 10.32
CA ARG A 15 -6.14 -1.46 10.58
C ARG A 15 -6.77 -2.07 9.33
N ILE A 16 -7.66 -3.04 9.55
CA ILE A 16 -8.41 -3.67 8.47
C ILE A 16 -9.26 -2.64 7.74
N HIS A 17 -9.08 -2.54 6.42
CA HIS A 17 -9.85 -1.64 5.58
C HIS A 17 -9.87 -2.15 4.14
N SER A 18 -10.78 -1.61 3.36
CA SER A 18 -10.74 -1.69 1.90
C SER A 18 -10.37 -0.31 1.36
N ASP A 19 -9.80 -0.27 0.18
CA ASP A 19 -9.46 0.99 -0.45
C ASP A 19 -10.73 1.68 -0.98
N SER A 20 -10.65 3.01 -1.11
CA SER A 20 -11.78 3.82 -1.55
C SER A 20 -12.21 3.45 -2.98
N LYS A 21 -13.53 3.56 -3.25
CA LYS A 21 -14.12 3.27 -4.57
C LYS A 21 -13.56 4.13 -5.71
N SER A 22 -12.91 5.23 -5.38
CA SER A 22 -12.25 6.08 -6.38
C SER A 22 -10.97 5.46 -6.93
N LYS A 23 -10.49 4.38 -6.32
CA LYS A 23 -9.29 3.67 -6.74
C LYS A 23 -9.69 2.41 -7.52
N LEU A 24 -8.99 2.14 -8.62
CA LEU A 24 -9.19 0.95 -9.45
C LEU A 24 -8.20 -0.15 -9.10
N LEU A 25 -6.95 0.22 -8.86
CA LEU A 25 -5.84 -0.70 -8.60
C LEU A 25 -4.92 -0.11 -7.56
N THR A 26 -4.44 -0.95 -6.66
CA THR A 26 -3.41 -0.60 -5.68
C THR A 26 -2.19 -1.47 -5.92
N ILE A 27 -1.02 -0.83 -5.98
CA ILE A 27 0.27 -1.51 -6.05
C ILE A 27 1.10 -1.05 -4.85
N LEU A 28 1.69 -2.01 -4.14
CA LEU A 28 2.61 -1.75 -3.05
C LEU A 28 3.97 -2.34 -3.37
N ILE A 29 5.01 -1.55 -3.22
CA ILE A 29 6.40 -1.98 -3.40
C ILE A 29 7.13 -1.72 -2.09
N TYR A 30 7.72 -2.77 -1.49
CA TYR A 30 8.44 -2.65 -0.24
C TYR A 30 9.91 -2.36 -0.47
N LEU A 31 10.44 -1.41 0.32
CA LEU A 31 11.81 -0.93 0.21
C LEU A 31 12.65 -1.23 1.45
N ASN A 32 12.15 -2.08 2.35
CA ASN A 32 12.89 -2.46 3.54
C ASN A 32 14.09 -3.32 3.17
N GLU A 33 15.23 -3.10 3.79
CA GLU A 33 16.43 -3.91 3.55
C GLU A 33 16.23 -5.37 3.96
N SER A 34 15.46 -5.57 5.05
CA SER A 34 15.08 -6.88 5.55
C SER A 34 13.77 -6.76 6.32
N TRP A 35 13.11 -7.87 6.55
CA TRP A 35 11.91 -7.89 7.39
C TRP A 35 11.86 -9.19 8.18
N ASP A 36 12.32 -9.13 9.42
CA ASP A 36 12.37 -10.28 10.31
C ASP A 36 11.23 -10.33 11.33
N ALA A 37 10.52 -9.20 11.51
CA ALA A 37 9.40 -9.13 12.43
C ALA A 37 8.23 -10.00 11.96
N PRO A 38 7.53 -10.70 12.87
CA PRO A 38 6.33 -11.46 12.51
C PRO A 38 5.12 -10.57 12.20
N ASN A 39 5.10 -9.35 12.73
CA ASN A 39 4.05 -8.35 12.49
C ASN A 39 4.45 -7.37 11.38
N GLY A 40 3.51 -6.53 10.97
CA GLY A 40 3.75 -5.50 9.95
C GLY A 40 3.68 -6.00 8.50
N ARG A 41 3.49 -7.29 8.27
CA ARG A 41 3.33 -7.87 6.92
C ARG A 41 1.89 -7.71 6.46
N LEU A 42 1.70 -7.19 5.26
CA LEU A 42 0.37 -7.01 4.70
C LEU A 42 -0.35 -8.35 4.56
N ARG A 43 -1.58 -8.40 5.01
CA ARG A 43 -2.46 -9.55 4.87
C ARG A 43 -3.67 -9.19 4.01
N ILE A 44 -3.95 -10.03 3.05
CA ILE A 44 -5.17 -9.97 2.25
C ILE A 44 -6.18 -10.87 2.93
N LEU A 45 -7.33 -10.32 3.31
CA LEU A 45 -8.26 -10.95 4.25
C LEU A 45 -9.51 -11.49 3.56
N ASN A 46 -10.12 -12.50 4.19
CA ASN A 46 -11.43 -13.04 3.79
C ASN A 46 -12.59 -12.18 4.28
N ASP A 47 -12.40 -11.44 5.38
CA ASP A 47 -13.45 -10.61 5.98
C ASP A 47 -12.84 -9.32 6.56
N ASP A 48 -13.70 -8.48 7.11
CA ASP A 48 -13.32 -7.20 7.70
C ASP A 48 -13.16 -7.24 9.23
N LYS A 49 -13.12 -8.45 9.82
CA LYS A 49 -13.20 -8.60 11.28
C LYS A 49 -11.97 -9.21 11.90
N ASP A 50 -11.31 -10.15 11.23
CA ASP A 50 -10.24 -10.95 11.82
C ASP A 50 -8.97 -10.88 10.97
N ILE A 51 -7.94 -10.23 11.51
CA ILE A 51 -6.63 -10.11 10.86
C ILE A 51 -5.96 -11.49 10.66
N ASN A 52 -6.38 -12.50 11.40
CA ASN A 52 -5.85 -13.85 11.28
C ASN A 52 -6.58 -14.69 10.23
N ASN A 53 -7.71 -14.20 9.72
CA ASN A 53 -8.45 -14.85 8.64
C ASN A 53 -8.00 -14.31 7.28
N TYR A 54 -6.80 -14.69 6.86
CA TYR A 54 -6.21 -14.18 5.63
C TYR A 54 -6.00 -15.28 4.58
N VAL A 55 -6.02 -14.88 3.31
CA VAL A 55 -5.71 -15.75 2.17
C VAL A 55 -4.26 -15.63 1.75
N ALA A 56 -3.62 -14.50 2.06
CA ALA A 56 -2.23 -14.26 1.70
C ALA A 56 -1.59 -13.30 2.69
N GLU A 57 -0.33 -13.54 3.01
CA GLU A 57 0.54 -12.63 3.74
C GLU A 57 1.72 -12.27 2.84
N ILE A 58 1.99 -10.98 2.72
CA ILE A 58 2.99 -10.47 1.78
C ILE A 58 4.28 -10.19 2.53
N ASN A 59 5.37 -10.72 2.02
CA ASN A 59 6.70 -10.43 2.56
C ASN A 59 6.99 -8.94 2.39
N ALA A 60 7.44 -8.27 3.46
CA ALA A 60 7.81 -6.86 3.43
C ALA A 60 9.30 -6.62 3.14
N GLY A 61 10.02 -7.64 2.74
CA GLY A 61 11.45 -7.55 2.40
C GLY A 61 11.71 -6.80 1.09
N PRO A 62 12.99 -6.63 0.73
CA PRO A 62 13.37 -5.76 -0.38
C PRO A 62 12.82 -6.26 -1.72
N GLY A 63 12.24 -5.34 -2.47
CA GLY A 63 11.73 -5.62 -3.81
C GLY A 63 10.43 -6.42 -3.86
N SER A 64 9.83 -6.75 -2.72
CA SER A 64 8.52 -7.40 -2.70
C SER A 64 7.46 -6.47 -3.26
N LEU A 65 6.62 -6.99 -4.14
CA LEU A 65 5.55 -6.23 -4.79
C LEU A 65 4.25 -6.98 -4.69
N VAL A 66 3.18 -6.27 -4.37
CA VAL A 66 1.82 -6.79 -4.45
C VAL A 66 0.96 -5.82 -5.21
N ALA A 67 0.11 -6.34 -6.08
CA ALA A 67 -0.87 -5.56 -6.82
C ALA A 67 -2.23 -6.21 -6.66
N PHE A 68 -3.25 -5.42 -6.37
CA PHE A 68 -4.60 -5.94 -6.24
C PHE A 68 -5.63 -4.96 -6.79
N LYS A 69 -6.65 -5.52 -7.39
CA LYS A 69 -7.81 -4.76 -7.85
C LYS A 69 -8.61 -4.29 -6.64
N VAL A 70 -9.02 -3.02 -6.68
CA VAL A 70 -9.86 -2.47 -5.60
C VAL A 70 -11.29 -2.91 -5.79
N THR A 71 -11.84 -3.56 -4.77
CA THR A 71 -13.22 -4.03 -4.72
C THR A 71 -13.84 -3.67 -3.37
N ASP A 72 -15.16 -3.75 -3.26
CA ASP A 72 -15.86 -3.46 -2.00
C ASP A 72 -15.48 -4.43 -0.87
N ASN A 73 -15.04 -5.64 -1.22
CA ASN A 73 -14.65 -6.69 -0.28
C ASN A 73 -13.14 -6.93 -0.24
N GLY A 74 -12.36 -6.02 -0.78
CA GLY A 74 -10.89 -6.13 -0.81
C GLY A 74 -10.25 -5.77 0.53
N TRP A 75 -10.63 -6.48 1.59
CA TRP A 75 -10.15 -6.23 2.95
C TRP A 75 -8.67 -6.58 3.08
N HIS A 76 -7.93 -5.69 3.70
CA HIS A 76 -6.50 -5.91 3.97
C HIS A 76 -6.06 -5.08 5.17
N GLY A 77 -4.93 -5.47 5.74
CA GLY A 77 -4.35 -4.82 6.89
C GLY A 77 -3.11 -5.57 7.33
N TYR A 78 -2.55 -5.18 8.47
CA TYR A 78 -1.45 -5.91 9.08
C TYR A 78 -1.50 -5.82 10.59
N ILE A 79 -0.90 -6.82 11.24
CA ILE A 79 -0.75 -6.79 12.69
C ILE A 79 0.10 -5.58 13.05
N PRO A 80 -0.33 -4.74 14.01
CA PRO A 80 0.38 -3.50 14.33
C PRO A 80 1.87 -3.69 14.52
N TYR A 81 2.63 -2.80 13.91
CA TYR A 81 4.08 -2.75 13.99
C TYR A 81 4.50 -1.30 14.19
N GLU A 82 5.34 -1.05 15.17
CA GLU A 82 5.89 0.27 15.39
C GLU A 82 7.36 0.29 15.02
N GLY A 83 7.71 1.14 14.06
CA GLY A 83 9.06 1.24 13.58
C GLY A 83 9.15 1.60 12.11
N GLN A 84 10.35 1.50 11.57
CA GLN A 84 10.60 1.79 10.17
C GLN A 84 9.94 0.73 9.29
N ARG A 85 9.07 1.18 8.40
CA ARG A 85 8.35 0.34 7.44
C ARG A 85 8.21 1.13 6.16
N GLN A 86 9.06 0.82 5.20
CA GLN A 86 9.22 1.59 3.97
C GLN A 86 8.49 0.95 2.81
N SER A 87 7.63 1.73 2.15
CA SER A 87 6.90 1.27 0.98
C SER A 87 6.54 2.42 0.06
N ILE A 88 6.35 2.09 -1.20
CA ILE A 88 5.75 2.97 -2.20
C ILE A 88 4.38 2.39 -2.52
N GLN A 89 3.36 3.21 -2.37
CA GLN A 89 2.00 2.85 -2.75
C GLN A 89 1.60 3.61 -4.01
N ILE A 90 1.15 2.88 -5.02
CA ILE A 90 0.67 3.45 -6.27
C ILE A 90 -0.80 3.11 -6.41
N ASN A 91 -1.65 4.11 -6.58
CA ASN A 91 -3.07 3.93 -6.82
C ASN A 91 -3.44 4.46 -8.20
N PHE A 92 -4.13 3.65 -8.98
CA PHE A 92 -4.77 4.08 -10.21
C PHE A 92 -6.21 4.42 -9.89
N LEU A 93 -6.63 5.63 -10.28
CA LEU A 93 -7.91 6.22 -9.92
C LEU A 93 -8.92 6.10 -11.05
N THR A 94 -10.20 6.25 -10.73
CA THR A 94 -11.23 6.39 -11.74
C THR A 94 -10.96 7.63 -12.61
N SER A 95 -11.41 7.62 -13.85
CA SER A 95 -11.05 8.63 -14.85
C SER A 95 -11.28 10.08 -14.42
N GLU A 96 -12.37 10.37 -13.73
CA GLU A 96 -12.69 11.73 -13.28
C GLU A 96 -11.65 12.25 -12.26
N LYS A 97 -11.31 11.43 -11.26
CA LYS A 97 -10.31 11.81 -10.26
C LYS A 97 -8.90 11.77 -10.82
N ALA A 98 -8.62 10.86 -11.75
CA ALA A 98 -7.34 10.81 -12.42
C ALA A 98 -7.06 12.09 -13.20
N ASN A 99 -8.04 12.61 -13.94
CA ASN A 99 -7.91 13.86 -14.69
C ASN A 99 -7.66 15.05 -13.77
N ALA A 100 -8.40 15.17 -12.67
CA ALA A 100 -8.24 16.25 -11.72
C ALA A 100 -6.86 16.28 -11.05
N LYS A 101 -6.25 15.12 -10.83
CA LYS A 101 -4.97 14.98 -10.13
C LYS A 101 -3.76 14.79 -11.05
N HIS A 102 -3.98 14.58 -12.32
CA HIS A 102 -2.91 14.26 -13.27
C HIS A 102 -1.81 15.33 -13.30
N LYS A 103 -2.15 16.59 -13.35
CA LYS A 103 -1.18 17.70 -13.38
C LYS A 103 -0.34 17.75 -12.10
N PHE A 104 -0.94 17.48 -10.96
CA PHE A 104 -0.23 17.45 -9.67
C PHE A 104 0.80 16.33 -9.64
N PHE A 105 0.41 15.13 -10.04
CA PHE A 105 1.29 13.95 -9.98
C PHE A 105 2.34 13.91 -11.07
N HIS A 106 2.12 14.62 -12.17
CA HIS A 106 3.16 14.76 -13.20
C HIS A 106 4.42 15.42 -12.64
N GLY A 107 4.25 16.49 -11.84
CA GLY A 107 5.38 17.13 -11.15
C GLY A 107 6.03 16.21 -10.11
N LEU A 108 5.26 15.43 -9.39
CA LEU A 108 5.77 14.47 -8.39
C LEU A 108 6.55 13.35 -9.06
N SER A 109 6.07 12.83 -10.18
CA SER A 109 6.78 11.78 -10.95
C SER A 109 8.15 12.24 -11.43
N ALA A 110 8.28 13.51 -11.84
CA ALA A 110 9.56 14.09 -12.22
C ALA A 110 10.53 14.15 -11.03
N LYS A 111 10.04 14.49 -9.83
CA LYS A 111 10.85 14.50 -8.61
C LYS A 111 11.30 13.10 -8.20
N VAL A 112 10.42 12.11 -8.30
CA VAL A 112 10.76 10.71 -8.02
C VAL A 112 11.81 10.19 -8.98
N LYS A 113 11.73 10.52 -10.27
CA LYS A 113 12.76 10.17 -11.25
C LYS A 113 14.14 10.76 -10.92
N LYS A 114 14.19 11.98 -10.39
CA LYS A 114 15.45 12.58 -9.94
C LYS A 114 16.06 11.86 -8.75
N ILE A 115 15.26 11.29 -7.87
CA ILE A 115 15.72 10.57 -6.68
C ILE A 115 16.22 9.16 -7.04
N PHE A 116 15.53 8.48 -7.96
CA PHE A 116 15.81 7.08 -8.31
C PHE A 116 16.47 6.89 -9.68
N GLY A 117 16.52 7.94 -10.46
CA GLY A 117 17.12 7.91 -11.79
C GLY A 117 18.54 8.38 -11.81
#